data_04fb4adacfd79a71308a355404b5849b
#
_entry.id   04fb4adacfd79a71308a355404b5849b
#
_cell.length_a   1.000
_cell.length_b   1.000
_cell.length_c   1.000
_cell.angle_alpha   90.00
_cell.angle_beta   90.00
_cell.angle_gamma   90.00
#
_symmetry.space_group_name_H-M   'P 1'
#
loop_
_entity.id
_entity.type
_entity.pdbx_description
1 polymer ?
#
loop_
_entity_poly.entity_id
_entity_poly.type
_entity_poly.pdbx_seq_one_letter_code
_entity_poly.pdbx_strand_id
1 'polypeptide(L)'
;MIERDDAADDPDRTWCMSEVDIFRDLSEPEMEAIAEAAPMKTYSAGEILHSPQQLNEVLFILKRGRVRIFRVSADGRALTCAIISPGTIFGEMALLGQRMYDNFAEALDDVTVCVMSRADVHRFLLSDARIAARITEIVGRRVADLEQRLSDSVFKSVPQRIAATLTTLAARADTPAGRLPAMARHPQIALTHEQLAALAGTSRETTTKVLHEFAGRGLLRLARGRITVLDPERLNAAAG
;
A
#
# COMPACT_ATOMS: atom_id res chain seq x y z
N MET A 1 -19.56 11.28 -22.47
CA MET A 1 -20.80 10.59 -22.09
C MET A 1 -20.33 9.30 -21.44
N ILE A 2 -20.19 9.32 -20.12
CA ILE A 2 -19.69 8.19 -19.33
C ILE A 2 -20.91 7.31 -19.05
N GLU A 3 -20.93 6.10 -19.57
CA GLU A 3 -21.95 5.10 -19.26
C GLU A 3 -21.97 4.89 -17.73
N ARG A 4 -23.11 5.16 -17.13
CA ARG A 4 -23.43 4.74 -15.78
C ARG A 4 -23.77 3.26 -15.84
N ASP A 5 -22.88 2.44 -15.37
CA ASP A 5 -23.13 1.03 -15.15
C ASP A 5 -24.07 0.90 -13.92
N ASP A 6 -25.26 0.32 -14.14
CA ASP A 6 -26.29 0.09 -13.15
C ASP A 6 -25.88 -1.07 -12.22
N ALA A 7 -25.15 -0.75 -11.14
CA ALA A 7 -24.90 -1.65 -10.02
C ALA A 7 -25.42 -1.03 -8.72
N ALA A 8 -26.75 -0.84 -8.63
CA ALA A 8 -27.38 -0.15 -7.51
C ALA A 8 -27.64 -1.04 -6.28
N ASP A 9 -27.20 -2.30 -6.25
CA ASP A 9 -27.50 -3.21 -5.12
C ASP A 9 -26.38 -4.24 -4.87
N ASP A 10 -25.12 -3.75 -4.69
CA ASP A 10 -24.00 -4.62 -4.32
C ASP A 10 -23.72 -4.48 -2.82
N PRO A 11 -24.07 -5.49 -1.98
CA PRO A 11 -23.79 -5.49 -0.54
C PRO A 11 -22.29 -5.38 -0.22
N ASP A 12 -21.40 -5.65 -1.17
CA ASP A 12 -19.96 -5.44 -1.05
C ASP A 12 -19.57 -3.95 -0.97
N ARG A 13 -20.42 -3.02 -1.41
CA ARG A 13 -20.07 -1.58 -1.43
C ARG A 13 -19.96 -0.99 -0.03
N THR A 14 -20.93 -1.26 0.84
CA THR A 14 -20.97 -0.70 2.21
C THR A 14 -19.97 -1.43 3.11
N TRP A 15 -19.89 -2.75 2.99
CA TRP A 15 -18.94 -3.57 3.73
C TRP A 15 -17.47 -3.18 3.41
N CYS A 16 -17.17 -2.90 2.17
CA CYS A 16 -15.85 -2.42 1.75
C CYS A 16 -15.43 -1.08 2.38
N MET A 17 -16.38 -0.21 2.75
CA MET A 17 -16.06 1.10 3.36
C MET A 17 -15.69 0.99 4.84
N SER A 18 -16.28 0.05 5.58
CA SER A 18 -16.01 -0.14 7.01
C SER A 18 -14.59 -0.66 7.30
N GLU A 19 -13.96 -1.32 6.33
CA GLU A 19 -12.57 -1.79 6.45
C GLU A 19 -11.52 -0.70 6.18
N VAL A 20 -11.93 0.46 5.66
CA VAL A 20 -11.04 1.58 5.41
C VAL A 20 -10.87 2.40 6.68
N ASP A 21 -9.66 2.45 7.20
CA ASP A 21 -9.31 3.04 8.50
C ASP A 21 -9.82 4.49 8.68
N ILE A 22 -9.92 5.27 7.59
CA ILE A 22 -10.44 6.66 7.62
C ILE A 22 -11.95 6.74 7.85
N PHE A 23 -12.71 5.66 7.62
CA PHE A 23 -14.17 5.63 7.72
C PHE A 23 -14.68 4.84 8.92
N ARG A 24 -13.78 4.29 9.73
CA ARG A 24 -14.12 3.38 10.85
C ARG A 24 -15.11 3.99 11.86
N ASP A 25 -15.12 5.30 12.01
CA ASP A 25 -15.98 6.01 12.97
C ASP A 25 -17.26 6.56 12.33
N LEU A 26 -17.54 6.22 11.07
CA LEU A 26 -18.75 6.62 10.37
C LEU A 26 -19.86 5.60 10.55
N SER A 27 -21.11 6.10 10.55
CA SER A 27 -22.32 5.26 10.51
C SER A 27 -22.54 4.70 9.10
N GLU A 28 -23.33 3.62 9.01
CA GLU A 28 -23.67 2.98 7.74
C GLU A 28 -24.28 3.95 6.71
N PRO A 29 -25.24 4.83 7.03
CA PRO A 29 -25.75 5.82 6.07
C PRO A 29 -24.71 6.83 5.58
N GLU A 30 -23.74 7.23 6.45
CA GLU A 30 -22.64 8.11 6.05
C GLU A 30 -21.69 7.41 5.08
N MET A 31 -21.42 6.12 5.30
CA MET A 31 -20.62 5.31 4.40
C MET A 31 -21.29 5.11 3.04
N GLU A 32 -22.61 4.86 3.02
CA GLU A 32 -23.41 4.74 1.78
C GLU A 32 -23.33 6.03 0.94
N ALA A 33 -23.51 7.20 1.57
CA ALA A 33 -23.44 8.48 0.87
C ALA A 33 -22.06 8.72 0.22
N ILE A 34 -20.96 8.28 0.87
CA ILE A 34 -19.61 8.36 0.30
C ILE A 34 -19.43 7.33 -0.82
N ALA A 35 -19.98 6.11 -0.66
CA ALA A 35 -19.90 5.06 -1.66
C ALA A 35 -20.63 5.43 -2.96
N GLU A 36 -21.77 6.11 -2.86
CA GLU A 36 -22.50 6.64 -4.02
C GLU A 36 -21.73 7.73 -4.76
N ALA A 37 -21.04 8.60 -4.01
CA ALA A 37 -20.26 9.70 -4.58
C ALA A 37 -18.90 9.26 -5.15
N ALA A 38 -18.38 8.12 -4.73
CA ALA A 38 -17.06 7.61 -5.08
C ALA A 38 -17.16 6.33 -5.94
N PRO A 39 -17.33 6.43 -7.28
CA PRO A 39 -17.46 5.27 -8.14
C PRO A 39 -16.25 4.33 -8.00
N MET A 40 -16.52 3.04 -7.99
CA MET A 40 -15.49 2.01 -7.99
C MET A 40 -14.90 1.84 -9.39
N LYS A 41 -13.59 1.64 -9.44
CA LYS A 41 -12.84 1.35 -10.65
C LYS A 41 -11.89 0.18 -10.41
N THR A 42 -11.83 -0.74 -11.37
CA THR A 42 -10.90 -1.88 -11.34
C THR A 42 -9.75 -1.67 -12.31
N TYR A 43 -8.58 -2.19 -11.94
CA TYR A 43 -7.37 -2.18 -12.75
C TYR A 43 -6.75 -3.57 -12.69
N SER A 44 -6.30 -4.06 -13.83
CA SER A 44 -5.57 -5.33 -13.92
C SER A 44 -4.11 -5.17 -13.47
N ALA A 45 -3.48 -6.27 -13.09
CA ALA A 45 -2.06 -6.29 -12.75
C ALA A 45 -1.20 -5.66 -13.87
N GLY A 46 -0.32 -4.72 -13.51
CA GLY A 46 0.54 -3.96 -14.43
C GLY A 46 -0.08 -2.68 -14.98
N GLU A 47 -1.37 -2.41 -14.77
CA GLU A 47 -1.99 -1.15 -15.22
C GLU A 47 -1.55 0.03 -14.35
N ILE A 48 -1.42 1.19 -15.00
CA ILE A 48 -1.06 2.44 -14.34
C ILE A 48 -2.32 3.20 -13.91
N LEU A 49 -2.49 3.38 -12.61
CA LEU A 49 -3.58 4.15 -12.02
C LEU A 49 -3.32 5.65 -12.08
N HIS A 50 -2.06 6.06 -11.92
CA HIS A 50 -1.63 7.45 -11.96
C HIS A 50 -0.24 7.58 -12.58
N SER A 51 -0.05 8.65 -13.37
CA SER A 51 1.25 9.04 -13.91
C SER A 51 1.48 10.54 -13.71
N PRO A 52 2.74 11.01 -13.65
CA PRO A 52 3.07 12.44 -13.45
C PRO A 52 2.50 13.38 -14.50
N GLN A 53 2.15 12.86 -15.68
CA GLN A 53 1.57 13.63 -16.78
C GLN A 53 0.06 13.88 -16.64
N GLN A 54 -0.58 13.22 -15.66
CA GLN A 54 -2.01 13.42 -15.39
C GLN A 54 -2.21 14.62 -14.48
N LEU A 55 -2.88 15.65 -14.98
CA LEU A 55 -3.16 16.91 -14.25
C LEU A 55 -4.42 16.84 -13.37
N ASN A 56 -5.06 15.69 -13.27
CA ASN A 56 -6.32 15.53 -12.55
C ASN A 56 -6.08 15.31 -11.05
N GLU A 57 -6.67 16.17 -10.22
CA GLU A 57 -6.74 15.96 -8.77
C GLU A 57 -7.73 14.83 -8.47
N VAL A 58 -7.21 13.66 -8.16
CA VAL A 58 -7.98 12.45 -7.86
C VAL A 58 -7.42 11.81 -6.60
N LEU A 59 -8.32 11.47 -5.66
CA LEU A 59 -8.01 10.64 -4.50
C LEU A 59 -8.49 9.22 -4.78
N PHE A 60 -7.60 8.26 -4.60
CA PHE A 60 -7.91 6.84 -4.63
C PHE A 60 -8.00 6.30 -3.21
N ILE A 61 -9.01 5.48 -2.97
CA ILE A 61 -9.16 4.69 -1.75
C ILE A 61 -9.04 3.23 -2.17
N LEU A 62 -7.95 2.57 -1.76
CA LEU A 62 -7.70 1.19 -2.15
C LEU A 62 -8.59 0.24 -1.35
N LYS A 63 -9.41 -0.54 -2.05
CA LYS A 63 -10.33 -1.55 -1.49
C LYS A 63 -9.76 -2.94 -1.55
N ARG A 64 -9.17 -3.30 -2.67
CA ARG A 64 -8.65 -4.64 -2.93
C ARG A 64 -7.35 -4.55 -3.74
N GLY A 65 -6.48 -5.53 -3.55
CA GLY A 65 -5.22 -5.64 -4.26
C GLY A 65 -4.13 -4.76 -3.64
N ARG A 66 -3.04 -4.57 -4.37
CA ARG A 66 -1.88 -3.77 -3.94
C ARG A 66 -1.45 -2.83 -5.05
N VAL A 67 -1.08 -1.62 -4.67
CA VAL A 67 -0.58 -0.60 -5.59
C VAL A 67 0.85 -0.25 -5.23
N ARG A 68 1.74 -0.27 -6.20
CA ARG A 68 3.12 0.18 -6.10
C ARG A 68 3.19 1.66 -6.45
N ILE A 69 3.70 2.47 -5.54
CA ILE A 69 4.09 3.85 -5.82
C ILE A 69 5.59 3.85 -6.11
N PHE A 70 5.98 4.33 -7.28
CA PHE A 70 7.38 4.36 -7.69
C PHE A 70 7.74 5.60 -8.49
N ARG A 71 9.01 5.91 -8.53
CA ARG A 71 9.61 6.98 -9.32
C ARG A 71 10.63 6.39 -10.29
N VAL A 72 10.75 6.99 -11.45
CA VAL A 72 11.77 6.64 -12.43
C VAL A 72 12.81 7.76 -12.49
N SER A 73 14.07 7.41 -12.35
CA SER A 73 15.20 8.36 -12.50
C SER A 73 15.49 8.62 -13.99
N ALA A 74 16.26 9.67 -14.27
CA ALA A 74 16.61 10.05 -15.64
C ALA A 74 17.34 8.95 -16.44
N ASP A 75 18.05 8.04 -15.74
CA ASP A 75 18.71 6.86 -16.32
C ASP A 75 17.82 5.62 -16.39
N GLY A 76 16.51 5.78 -16.16
CA GLY A 76 15.50 4.71 -16.32
C GLY A 76 15.37 3.73 -15.13
N ARG A 77 16.09 3.96 -14.03
CA ARG A 77 15.99 3.11 -12.83
C ARG A 77 14.72 3.43 -12.04
N ALA A 78 13.97 2.42 -11.65
CA ALA A 78 12.79 2.57 -10.84
C ALA A 78 13.09 2.42 -9.34
N LEU A 79 12.65 3.39 -8.53
CA LEU A 79 12.68 3.34 -7.08
C LEU A 79 11.25 3.17 -6.55
N THR A 80 10.98 2.09 -5.85
CA THR A 80 9.69 1.90 -5.16
C THR A 80 9.66 2.72 -3.88
N CYS A 81 8.80 3.74 -3.87
CA CYS A 81 8.61 4.61 -2.71
C CYS A 81 7.70 3.97 -1.66
N ALA A 82 6.63 3.27 -2.10
CA ALA A 82 5.69 2.60 -1.23
C ALA A 82 4.97 1.44 -1.94
N ILE A 83 4.47 0.48 -1.14
CA ILE A 83 3.43 -0.45 -1.54
C ILE A 83 2.20 -0.13 -0.70
N ILE A 84 1.12 0.22 -1.37
CA ILE A 84 -0.16 0.59 -0.77
C ILE A 84 -1.01 -0.67 -0.64
N SER A 85 -1.56 -0.88 0.54
CA SER A 85 -2.46 -2.00 0.88
C SER A 85 -3.91 -1.49 1.05
N PRO A 86 -4.90 -2.38 1.01
CA PRO A 86 -6.30 -2.01 1.26
C PRO A 86 -6.48 -1.18 2.54
N GLY A 87 -7.46 -0.29 2.53
CA GLY A 87 -7.70 0.65 3.61
C GLY A 87 -6.88 1.94 3.55
N THR A 88 -6.00 2.09 2.56
CA THR A 88 -5.11 3.27 2.44
C THR A 88 -5.58 4.19 1.32
N ILE A 89 -5.40 5.51 1.56
CA ILE A 89 -5.61 6.56 0.56
C ILE A 89 -4.30 6.92 -0.15
N PHE A 90 -4.39 7.24 -1.45
CA PHE A 90 -3.28 7.78 -2.24
C PHE A 90 -3.82 8.59 -3.42
N GLY A 91 -2.96 9.30 -4.14
CA GLY A 91 -3.32 10.07 -5.33
C GLY A 91 -2.87 11.53 -5.24
N GLU A 92 -3.19 12.30 -6.28
CA GLU A 92 -2.94 13.74 -6.34
C GLU A 92 -4.15 14.49 -5.78
N MET A 93 -4.04 14.97 -4.54
CA MET A 93 -5.09 15.71 -3.86
C MET A 93 -4.50 16.76 -2.94
N ALA A 94 -4.24 17.94 -3.50
CA ALA A 94 -3.60 19.05 -2.79
C ALA A 94 -4.36 19.49 -1.52
N LEU A 95 -5.69 19.37 -1.51
CA LEU A 95 -6.53 19.70 -0.35
C LEU A 95 -6.17 18.88 0.90
N LEU A 96 -5.67 17.66 0.73
CA LEU A 96 -5.25 16.76 1.81
C LEU A 96 -3.73 16.73 1.99
N GLY A 97 -2.98 17.62 1.32
CA GLY A 97 -1.52 17.54 1.27
C GLY A 97 -0.99 16.30 0.54
N GLN A 98 -1.86 15.53 -0.12
CA GLN A 98 -1.47 14.38 -0.92
C GLN A 98 -0.93 14.84 -2.26
N ARG A 99 0.34 14.54 -2.52
CA ARG A 99 1.02 14.87 -3.77
C ARG A 99 1.72 13.63 -4.31
N MET A 100 1.49 13.38 -5.58
CA MET A 100 2.17 12.28 -6.28
C MET A 100 3.50 12.77 -6.92
N TYR A 101 3.62 14.06 -7.18
CA TYR A 101 4.81 14.64 -7.85
C TYR A 101 5.21 13.83 -9.11
N ASP A 102 6.45 13.34 -9.17
CA ASP A 102 6.98 12.51 -10.26
C ASP A 102 6.75 11.00 -10.03
N ASN A 103 5.83 10.63 -9.14
CA ASN A 103 5.55 9.24 -8.86
C ASN A 103 4.48 8.67 -9.81
N PHE A 104 4.65 7.38 -10.10
CA PHE A 104 3.67 6.55 -10.76
C PHE A 104 2.93 5.70 -9.71
N ALA A 105 1.70 5.30 -10.03
CA ALA A 105 0.97 4.28 -9.30
C ALA A 105 0.61 3.14 -10.23
N GLU A 106 1.06 1.92 -9.93
CA GLU A 106 0.92 0.70 -10.72
C GLU A 106 0.23 -0.39 -9.90
N ALA A 107 -0.76 -1.06 -10.49
CA ALA A 107 -1.39 -2.24 -9.90
C ALA A 107 -0.40 -3.42 -9.87
N LEU A 108 -0.12 -3.99 -8.69
CA LEU A 108 0.72 -5.19 -8.56
C LEU A 108 -0.06 -6.49 -8.79
N ASP A 109 -1.33 -6.46 -8.54
CA ASP A 109 -2.33 -7.51 -8.75
C ASP A 109 -3.65 -6.84 -9.20
N ASP A 110 -4.74 -7.58 -9.35
CA ASP A 110 -6.03 -6.98 -9.68
C ASP A 110 -6.49 -6.08 -8.54
N VAL A 111 -6.68 -4.81 -8.86
CA VAL A 111 -6.92 -3.72 -7.92
C VAL A 111 -8.33 -3.18 -8.08
N THR A 112 -9.03 -2.95 -6.96
CA THR A 112 -10.27 -2.19 -6.90
C THR A 112 -10.06 -0.95 -6.04
N VAL A 113 -10.41 0.21 -6.57
CA VAL A 113 -10.32 1.51 -5.88
C VAL A 113 -11.64 2.26 -5.97
N CYS A 114 -11.97 3.04 -4.93
CA CYS A 114 -12.92 4.13 -5.06
C CYS A 114 -12.18 5.39 -5.52
N VAL A 115 -12.80 6.14 -6.40
CA VAL A 115 -12.21 7.33 -7.02
C VAL A 115 -13.01 8.56 -6.58
N MET A 116 -12.37 9.47 -5.87
CA MET A 116 -12.99 10.71 -5.39
C MET A 116 -12.42 11.93 -6.10
N SER A 117 -13.31 12.78 -6.59
CA SER A 117 -12.93 14.09 -7.12
C SER A 117 -12.60 15.07 -5.98
N ARG A 118 -12.02 16.23 -6.34
CA ARG A 118 -11.77 17.32 -5.39
C ARG A 118 -13.06 17.79 -4.68
N ALA A 119 -14.19 17.84 -5.39
CA ALA A 119 -15.47 18.25 -4.81
C ALA A 119 -15.98 17.24 -3.78
N ASP A 120 -15.85 15.93 -4.07
CA ASP A 120 -16.24 14.86 -3.16
C ASP A 120 -15.37 14.84 -1.90
N VAL A 121 -14.05 15.01 -2.06
CA VAL A 121 -13.12 15.14 -0.94
C VAL A 121 -13.48 16.31 -0.04
N HIS A 122 -13.80 17.48 -0.61
CA HIS A 122 -14.22 18.62 0.18
C HIS A 122 -15.53 18.35 0.92
N ARG A 123 -16.51 17.79 0.22
CA ARG A 123 -17.86 17.55 0.74
C ARG A 123 -17.88 16.46 1.83
N PHE A 124 -17.19 15.35 1.64
CA PHE A 124 -17.33 14.18 2.49
C PHE A 124 -16.17 13.98 3.47
N LEU A 125 -14.94 14.41 3.12
CA LEU A 125 -13.78 14.14 3.96
C LEU A 125 -13.37 15.36 4.81
N LEU A 126 -13.34 16.56 4.24
CA LEU A 126 -12.88 17.74 4.97
C LEU A 126 -13.96 18.38 5.83
N SER A 127 -15.23 18.14 5.58
CA SER A 127 -16.34 18.62 6.39
C SER A 127 -16.55 17.80 7.67
N ASP A 128 -15.99 16.60 7.78
CA ASP A 128 -16.09 15.75 8.97
C ASP A 128 -14.77 15.73 9.76
N ALA A 129 -14.81 16.24 10.99
CA ALA A 129 -13.65 16.33 11.87
C ALA A 129 -13.06 14.94 12.23
N ARG A 130 -13.88 13.89 12.28
CA ARG A 130 -13.44 12.52 12.57
C ARG A 130 -12.58 12.00 11.43
N ILE A 131 -13.01 12.21 10.19
CA ILE A 131 -12.25 11.82 8.99
C ILE A 131 -10.96 12.63 8.88
N ALA A 132 -11.02 13.95 9.11
CA ALA A 132 -9.83 14.80 9.09
C ALA A 132 -8.78 14.36 10.13
N ALA A 133 -9.20 13.99 11.34
CA ALA A 133 -8.30 13.44 12.37
C ALA A 133 -7.65 12.11 11.91
N ARG A 134 -8.42 11.22 11.31
CA ARG A 134 -7.89 9.94 10.77
C ARG A 134 -6.89 10.15 9.64
N ILE A 135 -7.18 11.06 8.72
CA ILE A 135 -6.25 11.41 7.65
C ILE A 135 -4.94 11.93 8.24
N THR A 136 -5.01 12.81 9.25
CA THR A 136 -3.83 13.33 9.94
C THR A 136 -3.01 12.22 10.59
N GLU A 137 -3.64 11.25 11.23
CA GLU A 137 -2.99 10.08 11.82
C GLU A 137 -2.30 9.20 10.75
N ILE A 138 -2.97 8.95 9.62
CA ILE A 138 -2.40 8.18 8.50
C ILE A 138 -1.17 8.90 7.93
N VAL A 139 -1.26 10.21 7.73
CA VAL A 139 -0.13 11.02 7.24
C VAL A 139 1.02 11.02 8.24
N GLY A 140 0.74 11.16 9.54
CA GLY A 140 1.74 11.07 10.60
C GLY A 140 2.48 9.73 10.60
N ARG A 141 1.76 8.61 10.50
CA ARG A 141 2.36 7.27 10.37
C ARG A 141 3.24 7.16 9.12
N ARG A 142 2.80 7.73 8.01
CA ARG A 142 3.57 7.71 6.76
C ARG A 142 4.87 8.50 6.84
N VAL A 143 4.85 9.64 7.53
CA VAL A 143 6.07 10.43 7.82
C VAL A 143 7.03 9.61 8.66
N ALA A 144 6.58 9.01 9.76
CA ALA A 144 7.41 8.16 10.61
C ALA A 144 8.02 6.97 9.85
N ASP A 145 7.25 6.30 8.97
CA ASP A 145 7.74 5.24 8.09
C ASP A 145 8.87 5.74 7.15
N LEU A 146 8.73 6.96 6.61
CA LEU A 146 9.74 7.56 5.73
C LEU A 146 11.01 7.94 6.50
N GLU A 147 10.88 8.52 7.69
CA GLU A 147 12.00 8.83 8.58
C GLU A 147 12.78 7.56 8.97
N GLN A 148 12.06 6.48 9.30
CA GLN A 148 12.68 5.19 9.60
C GLN A 148 13.46 4.65 8.39
N ARG A 149 12.89 4.70 7.19
CA ARG A 149 13.59 4.26 5.97
C ARG A 149 14.82 5.11 5.66
N LEU A 150 14.73 6.42 5.88
CA LEU A 150 15.88 7.31 5.72
C LEU A 150 17.00 6.92 6.70
N SER A 151 16.67 6.75 7.97
CA SER A 151 17.58 6.27 9.00
C SER A 151 18.20 4.92 8.60
N ASP A 152 17.37 3.96 8.19
CA ASP A 152 17.84 2.64 7.76
C ASP A 152 18.76 2.72 6.54
N SER A 153 18.55 3.67 5.62
CA SER A 153 19.39 3.84 4.44
C SER A 153 20.80 4.35 4.78
N VAL A 154 20.93 5.09 5.89
CA VAL A 154 22.20 5.68 6.36
C VAL A 154 22.95 4.72 7.29
N PHE A 155 22.25 4.08 8.22
CA PHE A 155 22.86 3.33 9.31
C PHE A 155 22.89 1.82 9.13
N LYS A 156 22.03 1.26 8.26
CA LYS A 156 21.94 -0.20 8.07
C LYS A 156 22.66 -0.68 6.82
N SER A 157 23.32 -1.82 6.94
CA SER A 157 23.85 -2.57 5.80
C SER A 157 22.72 -3.10 4.90
N VAL A 158 23.05 -3.48 3.66
CA VAL A 158 22.04 -4.04 2.72
C VAL A 158 21.30 -5.26 3.30
N PRO A 159 21.95 -6.26 3.92
CA PRO A 159 21.23 -7.37 4.55
C PRO A 159 20.27 -6.91 5.65
N GLN A 160 20.68 -5.97 6.50
CA GLN A 160 19.84 -5.42 7.56
C GLN A 160 18.61 -4.68 6.99
N ARG A 161 18.78 -3.89 5.93
CA ARG A 161 17.65 -3.21 5.25
C ARG A 161 16.67 -4.19 4.65
N ILE A 162 17.15 -5.27 4.03
CA ILE A 162 16.30 -6.33 3.47
C ILE A 162 15.53 -7.03 4.61
N ALA A 163 16.20 -7.36 5.71
CA ALA A 163 15.55 -7.96 6.88
C ALA A 163 14.48 -7.04 7.47
N ALA A 164 14.77 -5.75 7.69
CA ALA A 164 13.83 -4.76 8.19
C ALA A 164 12.61 -4.60 7.28
N THR A 165 12.84 -4.53 5.95
CA THR A 165 11.76 -4.46 4.97
C THR A 165 10.85 -5.68 5.02
N LEU A 166 11.42 -6.89 5.09
CA LEU A 166 10.67 -8.14 5.20
C LEU A 166 9.89 -8.22 6.52
N THR A 167 10.46 -7.80 7.65
CA THR A 167 9.78 -7.76 8.95
C THR A 167 8.57 -6.82 8.91
N THR A 168 8.73 -5.62 8.34
CA THR A 168 7.62 -4.65 8.18
C THR A 168 6.50 -5.21 7.30
N LEU A 169 6.85 -5.86 6.19
CA LEU A 169 5.86 -6.45 5.27
C LEU A 169 5.16 -7.66 5.89
N ALA A 170 5.87 -8.49 6.66
CA ALA A 170 5.31 -9.63 7.38
C ALA A 170 4.27 -9.17 8.41
N ALA A 171 4.59 -8.15 9.22
CA ALA A 171 3.66 -7.59 10.21
C ALA A 171 2.36 -7.05 9.57
N ARG A 172 2.45 -6.47 8.37
CA ARG A 172 1.27 -6.00 7.62
C ARG A 172 0.46 -7.14 6.99
N ALA A 173 1.12 -8.25 6.64
CA ALA A 173 0.45 -9.42 6.07
C ALA A 173 -0.34 -10.22 7.11
N ASP A 174 0.03 -10.12 8.38
CA ASP A 174 -0.63 -10.81 9.51
C ASP A 174 -1.82 -10.02 10.10
N THR A 175 -2.11 -8.82 9.59
CA THR A 175 -3.28 -8.04 10.02
C THR A 175 -4.50 -8.50 9.21
N PRO A 176 -5.37 -9.40 9.71
CA PRO A 176 -6.54 -9.83 8.97
C PRO A 176 -7.63 -8.77 9.11
N ALA A 177 -8.16 -8.31 7.98
CA ALA A 177 -9.50 -7.80 7.95
C ALA A 177 -10.47 -8.93 8.40
N GLY A 178 -10.87 -8.90 9.66
CA GLY A 178 -12.08 -9.56 10.14
C GLY A 178 -12.14 -11.09 10.23
N ARG A 179 -11.04 -11.85 10.34
CA ARG A 179 -11.09 -13.31 10.55
C ARG A 179 -10.26 -13.79 11.74
N LEU A 180 -10.84 -14.79 12.46
CA LEU A 180 -10.33 -15.52 13.62
C LEU A 180 -8.81 -15.76 13.62
N PRO A 181 -8.15 -15.82 14.81
CA PRO A 181 -6.72 -16.04 14.93
C PRO A 181 -6.37 -17.35 14.25
N ALA A 182 -5.72 -17.23 13.08
CA ALA A 182 -5.20 -18.38 12.37
C ALA A 182 -4.01 -18.91 13.16
N MET A 183 -4.14 -20.12 13.68
CA MET A 183 -3.02 -20.90 14.22
C MET A 183 -1.81 -20.78 13.28
N ALA A 184 -0.73 -20.21 13.81
CA ALA A 184 0.66 -20.26 13.32
C ALA A 184 0.86 -20.46 11.80
N ARG A 185 0.34 -19.56 10.96
CA ARG A 185 0.72 -19.51 9.56
C ARG A 185 1.88 -18.54 9.42
N HIS A 186 2.99 -19.03 8.91
CA HIS A 186 4.13 -18.19 8.57
C HIS A 186 3.70 -17.07 7.60
N PRO A 187 4.02 -15.79 7.89
CA PRO A 187 3.67 -14.67 7.02
C PRO A 187 4.19 -14.87 5.61
N GLN A 188 3.33 -14.61 4.61
CA GLN A 188 3.69 -14.75 3.21
C GLN A 188 3.70 -13.38 2.54
N ILE A 189 4.83 -13.03 1.95
CA ILE A 189 5.05 -11.77 1.24
C ILE A 189 5.09 -12.09 -0.27
N ALA A 190 4.10 -11.59 -1.01
CA ALA A 190 4.02 -11.80 -2.45
C ALA A 190 4.72 -10.63 -3.17
N LEU A 191 6.05 -10.71 -3.28
CA LEU A 191 6.90 -9.77 -4.00
C LEU A 191 7.98 -10.51 -4.79
N THR A 192 8.36 -9.93 -5.92
CA THR A 192 9.54 -10.37 -6.66
C THR A 192 10.81 -9.85 -5.98
N HIS A 193 11.96 -10.47 -6.27
CA HIS A 193 13.26 -9.99 -5.77
C HIS A 193 13.57 -8.57 -6.25
N GLU A 194 13.11 -8.18 -7.43
CA GLU A 194 13.26 -6.84 -7.98
C GLU A 194 12.44 -5.81 -7.21
N GLN A 195 11.18 -6.13 -6.90
CA GLN A 195 10.33 -5.27 -6.09
C GLN A 195 10.88 -5.08 -4.67
N LEU A 196 11.40 -6.15 -4.05
CA LEU A 196 12.05 -6.07 -2.75
C LEU A 196 13.35 -5.27 -2.82
N ALA A 197 14.15 -5.45 -3.87
CA ALA A 197 15.36 -4.67 -4.11
C ALA A 197 15.07 -3.16 -4.19
N ALA A 198 14.03 -2.79 -4.93
CA ALA A 198 13.58 -1.42 -5.06
C ALA A 198 13.11 -0.81 -3.72
N LEU A 199 12.48 -1.62 -2.84
CA LEU A 199 12.07 -1.20 -1.48
C LEU A 199 13.27 -1.03 -0.55
N ALA A 200 14.25 -1.93 -0.62
CA ALA A 200 15.44 -1.92 0.24
C ALA A 200 16.57 -0.99 -0.28
N GLY A 201 16.37 -0.35 -1.43
CA GLY A 201 17.36 0.56 -2.04
C GLY A 201 18.63 -0.17 -2.44
N THR A 202 18.52 -1.31 -3.16
CA THR A 202 19.65 -2.12 -3.61
C THR A 202 19.38 -2.77 -4.97
N SER A 203 20.33 -3.56 -5.51
CA SER A 203 20.12 -4.27 -6.77
C SER A 203 19.38 -5.60 -6.57
N ARG A 204 18.71 -6.09 -7.64
CA ARG A 204 18.06 -7.40 -7.67
C ARG A 204 19.04 -8.53 -7.35
N GLU A 205 20.25 -8.47 -7.90
CA GLU A 205 21.31 -9.47 -7.71
C GLU A 205 21.71 -9.56 -6.24
N THR A 206 21.95 -8.40 -5.61
CA THR A 206 22.30 -8.31 -4.18
C THR A 206 21.16 -8.84 -3.32
N THR A 207 19.92 -8.45 -3.63
CA THR A 207 18.73 -8.96 -2.92
C THR A 207 18.63 -10.47 -3.05
N THR A 208 18.80 -11.02 -4.24
CA THR A 208 18.76 -12.48 -4.46
C THR A 208 19.80 -13.19 -3.61
N LYS A 209 21.05 -12.69 -3.56
CA LYS A 209 22.12 -13.27 -2.74
C LYS A 209 21.75 -13.28 -1.25
N VAL A 210 21.29 -12.15 -0.71
CA VAL A 210 20.90 -12.01 0.70
C VAL A 210 19.70 -12.92 1.05
N LEU A 211 18.70 -13.01 0.15
CA LEU A 211 17.56 -13.89 0.36
C LEU A 211 17.96 -15.37 0.42
N HIS A 212 18.87 -15.80 -0.45
CA HIS A 212 19.41 -17.17 -0.41
C HIS A 212 20.22 -17.43 0.86
N GLU A 213 20.98 -16.46 1.36
CA GLU A 213 21.67 -16.57 2.64
C GLU A 213 20.67 -16.74 3.80
N PHE A 214 19.63 -15.90 3.86
CA PHE A 214 18.58 -16.02 4.87
C PHE A 214 17.81 -17.33 4.78
N ALA A 215 17.55 -17.83 3.57
CA ALA A 215 16.93 -19.13 3.36
C ALA A 215 17.83 -20.27 3.84
N GLY A 216 19.15 -20.22 3.55
CA GLY A 216 20.13 -21.19 4.05
C GLY A 216 20.25 -21.23 5.59
N ARG A 217 19.97 -20.10 6.25
CA ARG A 217 19.89 -19.99 7.70
C ARG A 217 18.53 -20.40 8.28
N GLY A 218 17.58 -20.83 7.47
CA GLY A 218 16.25 -21.26 7.86
C GLY A 218 15.30 -20.12 8.28
N LEU A 219 15.64 -18.87 7.95
CA LEU A 219 14.80 -17.70 8.29
C LEU A 219 13.63 -17.54 7.30
N LEU A 220 13.85 -17.92 6.04
CA LEU A 220 12.91 -17.75 4.93
C LEU A 220 12.73 -19.04 4.14
N ARG A 221 11.58 -19.14 3.47
CA ARG A 221 11.35 -20.07 2.35
C ARG A 221 11.03 -19.27 1.11
N LEU A 222 11.77 -19.53 0.02
CA LEU A 222 11.61 -18.81 -1.24
C LEU A 222 10.81 -19.67 -2.22
N ALA A 223 9.84 -19.04 -2.90
CA ALA A 223 9.11 -19.60 -4.02
C ALA A 223 8.96 -18.52 -5.10
N ARG A 224 8.55 -18.89 -6.30
CA ARG A 224 8.39 -17.93 -7.40
C ARG A 224 7.41 -16.82 -7.01
N GLY A 225 7.90 -15.58 -6.90
CA GLY A 225 7.10 -14.40 -6.53
C GLY A 225 6.56 -14.42 -5.10
N ARG A 226 7.09 -15.28 -4.21
CA ARG A 226 6.60 -15.41 -2.83
C ARG A 226 7.75 -15.70 -1.87
N ILE A 227 7.76 -14.98 -0.77
CA ILE A 227 8.71 -15.14 0.33
C ILE A 227 7.91 -15.48 1.58
N THR A 228 8.18 -16.62 2.20
CA THR A 228 7.54 -17.03 3.46
C THR A 228 8.54 -16.79 4.59
N VAL A 229 8.17 -16.05 5.62
CA VAL A 229 8.98 -15.83 6.81
C VAL A 229 8.76 -17.00 7.76
N LEU A 230 9.82 -17.79 8.01
CA LEU A 230 9.78 -18.99 8.87
C LEU A 230 10.06 -18.64 10.33
N ASP A 231 10.94 -17.68 10.57
CA ASP A 231 11.36 -17.25 11.90
C ASP A 231 11.38 -15.71 11.98
N PRO A 232 10.23 -15.10 12.35
CA PRO A 232 10.12 -13.64 12.43
C PRO A 232 11.06 -13.01 13.47
N GLU A 233 11.30 -13.70 14.61
CA GLU A 233 12.12 -13.16 15.69
C GLU A 233 13.60 -13.07 15.27
N ARG A 234 14.14 -14.16 14.69
CA ARG A 234 15.51 -14.17 14.18
C ARG A 234 15.69 -13.27 12.95
N LEU A 235 14.64 -13.11 12.13
CA LEU A 235 14.68 -12.16 11.02
C LEU A 235 14.72 -10.73 11.54
N ASN A 236 13.93 -10.40 12.57
CA ASN A 236 13.96 -9.09 13.21
C ASN A 236 15.32 -8.80 13.87
N ALA A 237 15.91 -9.78 14.53
CA ALA A 237 17.26 -9.66 15.08
C ALA A 237 18.33 -9.42 13.99
N ALA A 238 18.12 -9.93 12.77
CA ALA A 238 18.98 -9.67 11.62
C ALA A 238 18.79 -8.26 11.01
N ALA A 239 17.74 -7.54 11.42
CA ALA A 239 17.49 -6.16 10.99
C ALA A 239 18.26 -5.10 11.81
N GLY A 240 18.88 -5.50 12.93
CA GLY A 240 19.72 -4.65 13.79
C GLY A 240 18.95 -3.96 14.89
#